data_032b9bb12c98fa824a2f4cc7c6828194
#
_entry.id   032b9bb12c98fa824a2f4cc7c6828194
#
_cell.length_a   1.000
_cell.length_b   1.000
_cell.length_c   1.000
_cell.angle_alpha   90.00
_cell.angle_beta   90.00
_cell.angle_gamma   90.00
#
_symmetry.space_group_name_H-M   'P 1'
#
loop_
_entity.id
_entity.type
_entity.pdbx_description
1 polymer ?
#
loop_
_entity_poly.entity_id
_entity_poly.type
_entity_poly.pdbx_seq_one_letter_code
_entity_poly.pdbx_strand_id
1 'polypeptide(L)'
;QPHIKITKVNIMCQLLGMNCNTPTDIVFSFEGFRRRGGLTDHHVDGFGIGFFEGKGVRLFHDDKPSAASPVADLVRAYQIKSENVIAHIRKASQGQTSLANTHPFMREMWGEYWLFAHNGHLIDFYPEQGEYYHAVGTTDSERAFCYILNRLRSRFATKPDPDTLFDALAALTHEIRRFGLFNFVMSNGDNLFAHAST
;
A
#
# COMPACT_ATOMS: atom_id res chain seq x y z
N GLN A 1 -40.18 21.37 -5.28
CA GLN A 1 -39.24 20.90 -4.25
C GLN A 1 -37.91 20.63 -4.93
N PRO A 2 -36.79 21.23 -4.48
CA PRO A 2 -35.50 20.95 -5.06
C PRO A 2 -35.01 19.57 -4.61
N HIS A 3 -34.78 18.65 -5.55
CA HIS A 3 -34.11 17.39 -5.31
C HIS A 3 -32.63 17.64 -4.99
N ILE A 4 -32.26 17.54 -3.73
CA ILE A 4 -30.87 17.51 -3.30
C ILE A 4 -30.26 16.20 -3.83
N LYS A 5 -29.45 16.30 -4.89
CA LYS A 5 -28.58 15.20 -5.28
C LYS A 5 -27.51 15.04 -4.21
N ILE A 6 -27.68 14.05 -3.34
CA ILE A 6 -26.60 13.62 -2.44
C ILE A 6 -25.54 12.98 -3.34
N THR A 7 -24.47 13.72 -3.62
CA THR A 7 -23.30 13.18 -4.27
C THR A 7 -22.74 12.12 -3.33
N LYS A 8 -22.74 10.86 -3.77
CA LYS A 8 -22.14 9.75 -3.01
C LYS A 8 -20.68 10.10 -2.78
N VAL A 9 -20.31 10.44 -1.56
CA VAL A 9 -18.92 10.59 -1.17
C VAL A 9 -18.27 9.22 -1.40
N ASN A 10 -17.41 9.11 -2.39
CA ASN A 10 -16.61 7.90 -2.60
C ASN A 10 -15.63 7.83 -1.44
N ILE A 11 -16.01 7.06 -0.41
CA ILE A 11 -15.13 6.75 0.72
C ILE A 11 -14.10 5.77 0.19
N MET A 12 -12.86 6.25 0.01
CA MET A 12 -11.73 5.46 -0.49
C MET A 12 -11.08 4.68 0.66
N CYS A 13 -10.26 3.67 0.31
CA CYS A 13 -9.41 2.93 1.26
C CYS A 13 -8.61 3.87 2.18
N GLN A 14 -8.04 3.35 3.27
CA GLN A 14 -7.19 4.11 4.18
C GLN A 14 -5.74 3.69 4.03
N LEU A 15 -4.83 4.65 3.94
CA LEU A 15 -3.38 4.46 3.94
C LEU A 15 -2.77 5.04 5.21
N LEU A 16 -1.80 4.33 5.76
CA LEU A 16 -0.96 4.82 6.84
C LEU A 16 0.49 4.48 6.50
N GLY A 17 1.34 5.49 6.51
CA GLY A 17 2.80 5.37 6.43
C GLY A 17 3.44 6.00 7.66
N MET A 18 4.47 5.36 8.21
CA MET A 18 5.31 5.89 9.27
C MET A 18 6.77 5.75 8.84
N ASN A 19 7.52 6.83 8.99
CA ASN A 19 8.97 6.83 8.87
C ASN A 19 9.54 7.64 10.04
N CYS A 20 10.41 7.03 10.83
CA CYS A 20 10.97 7.59 12.06
C CYS A 20 12.49 7.39 12.07
N ASN A 21 13.20 8.22 12.81
CA ASN A 21 14.65 8.11 13.02
C ASN A 21 15.04 7.17 14.18
N THR A 22 14.05 6.60 14.86
CA THR A 22 14.21 5.63 15.95
C THR A 22 13.05 4.63 15.90
N PRO A 23 13.30 3.33 16.24
CA PRO A 23 12.24 2.34 16.27
C PRO A 23 11.08 2.76 17.20
N THR A 24 9.91 2.99 16.63
CA THR A 24 8.75 3.53 17.33
C THR A 24 7.60 2.54 17.27
N ASP A 25 6.83 2.48 18.35
CA ASP A 25 5.58 1.73 18.45
C ASP A 25 4.45 2.50 17.73
N ILE A 26 3.74 1.82 16.85
CA ILE A 26 2.63 2.39 16.08
C ILE A 26 1.26 2.11 16.72
N VAL A 27 1.18 1.41 17.85
CA VAL A 27 -0.08 0.89 18.42
C VAL A 27 -1.13 1.98 18.57
N PHE A 28 -0.77 3.17 19.05
CA PHE A 28 -1.71 4.28 19.19
C PHE A 28 -2.34 4.70 17.85
N SER A 29 -1.51 4.93 16.84
CA SER A 29 -1.97 5.32 15.49
C SER A 29 -2.74 4.18 14.83
N PHE A 30 -2.28 2.94 15.03
CA PHE A 30 -2.93 1.74 14.49
C PHE A 30 -4.30 1.49 15.12
N GLU A 31 -4.49 1.75 16.42
CA GLU A 31 -5.81 1.60 17.08
C GLU A 31 -6.85 2.54 16.47
N GLY A 32 -6.49 3.81 16.25
CA GLY A 32 -7.36 4.76 15.54
C GLY A 32 -7.62 4.38 14.09
N PHE A 33 -6.59 3.86 13.41
CA PHE A 33 -6.66 3.42 12.02
C PHE A 33 -7.53 2.17 11.85
N ARG A 34 -7.33 1.12 12.66
CA ARG A 34 -8.08 -0.14 12.56
C ARG A 34 -9.58 0.01 12.78
N ARG A 35 -10.01 0.97 13.61
CA ARG A 35 -11.43 1.27 13.85
C ARG A 35 -12.18 1.68 12.60
N ARG A 36 -11.49 2.27 11.62
CA ARG A 36 -12.06 2.63 10.33
C ARG A 36 -12.43 1.41 9.48
N GLY A 37 -11.82 0.26 9.77
CA GLY A 37 -12.13 -1.02 9.13
C GLY A 37 -13.33 -1.73 9.74
N GLY A 38 -14.52 -1.12 9.70
CA GLY A 38 -15.79 -1.74 10.06
C GLY A 38 -16.48 -1.23 11.33
N LEU A 39 -15.83 -0.34 12.13
CA LEU A 39 -16.43 0.26 13.32
C LEU A 39 -16.92 1.70 13.08
N THR A 40 -16.04 2.56 12.60
CA THR A 40 -16.36 3.98 12.35
C THR A 40 -16.57 4.28 10.87
N ASP A 41 -16.19 3.34 9.99
CA ASP A 41 -16.33 3.45 8.55
C ASP A 41 -16.65 2.08 7.92
N HIS A 42 -17.11 2.06 6.67
CA HIS A 42 -17.54 0.84 5.96
C HIS A 42 -16.40 0.19 5.13
N HIS A 43 -15.20 0.10 5.69
CA HIS A 43 -14.04 -0.54 5.05
C HIS A 43 -13.90 -1.97 5.58
N VAL A 44 -14.59 -2.92 4.95
CA VAL A 44 -14.74 -4.29 5.44
C VAL A 44 -14.03 -5.36 4.62
N ASP A 45 -13.25 -4.96 3.62
CA ASP A 45 -12.69 -5.86 2.60
C ASP A 45 -11.24 -6.27 2.87
N GLY A 46 -10.84 -6.26 4.14
CA GLY A 46 -9.53 -6.68 4.59
C GLY A 46 -8.58 -5.54 4.96
N PHE A 47 -7.48 -5.89 5.58
CA PHE A 47 -6.41 -4.97 5.94
C PHE A 47 -5.05 -5.67 5.92
N GLY A 48 -3.99 -4.87 5.92
CA GLY A 48 -2.65 -5.37 6.17
C GLY A 48 -1.74 -4.30 6.70
N ILE A 49 -0.67 -4.76 7.35
CA ILE A 49 0.37 -3.92 7.92
C ILE A 49 1.72 -4.62 7.80
N GLY A 50 2.73 -3.87 7.37
CA GLY A 50 4.11 -4.34 7.28
C GLY A 50 5.05 -3.46 8.07
N PHE A 51 5.91 -4.11 8.85
CA PHE A 51 6.94 -3.50 9.69
C PHE A 51 8.31 -3.91 9.17
N PHE A 52 9.16 -2.93 8.89
CA PHE A 52 10.57 -3.22 8.62
C PHE A 52 11.33 -3.43 9.93
N GLU A 53 12.13 -4.49 9.98
CA GLU A 53 12.98 -4.84 11.10
C GLU A 53 14.35 -5.26 10.56
N GLY A 54 15.31 -4.35 10.53
CA GLY A 54 16.55 -4.50 9.78
C GLY A 54 16.27 -4.79 8.30
N LYS A 55 16.83 -5.88 7.77
CA LYS A 55 16.57 -6.32 6.39
C LYS A 55 15.28 -7.12 6.23
N GLY A 56 14.62 -7.48 7.32
CA GLY A 56 13.40 -8.28 7.32
C GLY A 56 12.14 -7.44 7.32
N VAL A 57 11.02 -8.10 7.00
CA VAL A 57 9.69 -7.52 7.07
C VAL A 57 8.77 -8.45 7.83
N ARG A 58 8.07 -7.94 8.84
CA ARG A 58 6.90 -8.60 9.43
C ARG A 58 5.67 -8.11 8.70
N LEU A 59 5.04 -8.98 7.94
CA LEU A 59 3.87 -8.67 7.15
C LEU A 59 2.66 -9.44 7.69
N PHE A 60 1.61 -8.70 8.04
CA PHE A 60 0.35 -9.24 8.53
C PHE A 60 -0.77 -8.86 7.58
N HIS A 61 -1.50 -9.85 7.09
CA HIS A 61 -2.68 -9.68 6.25
C HIS A 61 -3.88 -10.39 6.84
N ASP A 62 -5.05 -9.80 6.69
CA ASP A 62 -6.33 -10.47 6.91
C ASP A 62 -7.33 -9.98 5.85
N ASP A 63 -8.10 -10.87 5.28
CA ASP A 63 -9.19 -10.55 4.35
C ASP A 63 -10.49 -10.17 5.08
N LYS A 64 -10.48 -10.17 6.43
CA LYS A 64 -11.58 -9.74 7.29
C LYS A 64 -11.45 -8.27 7.70
N PRO A 65 -12.56 -7.65 8.17
CA PRO A 65 -12.53 -6.30 8.71
C PRO A 65 -11.53 -6.14 9.86
N SER A 66 -10.67 -5.13 9.80
CA SER A 66 -9.60 -4.93 10.81
C SER A 66 -10.15 -4.72 12.23
N ALA A 67 -11.36 -4.17 12.37
CA ALA A 67 -11.98 -3.97 13.66
C ALA A 67 -12.32 -5.27 14.40
N ALA A 68 -12.56 -6.37 13.67
CA ALA A 68 -12.92 -7.68 14.19
C ALA A 68 -11.87 -8.77 13.91
N SER A 69 -10.70 -8.40 13.44
CA SER A 69 -9.64 -9.33 13.04
C SER A 69 -8.78 -9.78 14.23
N PRO A 70 -8.65 -11.09 14.47
CA PRO A 70 -7.69 -11.62 15.45
C PRO A 70 -6.23 -11.25 15.09
N VAL A 71 -5.92 -11.07 13.80
CA VAL A 71 -4.61 -10.62 13.33
C VAL A 71 -4.34 -9.19 13.77
N ALA A 72 -5.35 -8.30 13.69
CA ALA A 72 -5.22 -6.93 14.20
C ALA A 72 -5.04 -6.89 15.72
N ASP A 73 -5.70 -7.78 16.46
CA ASP A 73 -5.53 -7.92 17.91
C ASP A 73 -4.11 -8.42 18.25
N LEU A 74 -3.58 -9.38 17.48
CA LEU A 74 -2.21 -9.85 17.62
C LEU A 74 -1.20 -8.71 17.41
N VAL A 75 -1.34 -7.95 16.32
CA VAL A 75 -0.46 -6.80 16.01
C VAL A 75 -0.46 -5.79 17.16
N ARG A 76 -1.65 -5.50 17.71
CA ARG A 76 -1.78 -4.60 18.87
C ARG A 76 -1.09 -5.13 20.12
N ALA A 77 -1.24 -6.43 20.40
CA ALA A 77 -0.68 -7.05 21.60
C ALA A 77 0.85 -7.21 21.53
N TYR A 78 1.40 -7.34 20.30
CA TYR A 78 2.82 -7.64 20.11
C TYR A 78 3.75 -6.43 20.28
N GLN A 79 3.24 -5.20 20.19
CA GLN A 79 4.01 -3.94 20.36
C GLN A 79 5.30 -3.89 19.53
N ILE A 80 5.16 -4.14 18.22
CA ILE A 80 6.30 -4.13 17.30
C ILE A 80 6.83 -2.71 17.14
N LYS A 81 8.13 -2.51 17.40
CA LYS A 81 8.81 -1.24 17.14
C LYS A 81 9.51 -1.30 15.80
N SER A 82 9.31 -0.28 14.99
CA SER A 82 9.89 -0.17 13.66
C SER A 82 10.18 1.29 13.31
N GLU A 83 11.15 1.52 12.45
CA GLU A 83 11.43 2.84 11.87
C GLU A 83 10.55 3.11 10.66
N ASN A 84 10.06 2.06 9.99
CA ASN A 84 9.28 2.21 8.78
C ASN A 84 8.11 1.21 8.76
N VAL A 85 6.89 1.74 8.65
CA VAL A 85 5.66 0.94 8.65
C VAL A 85 4.74 1.40 7.53
N ILE A 86 4.14 0.45 6.82
CA ILE A 86 3.05 0.71 5.88
C ILE A 86 1.83 -0.10 6.29
N ALA A 87 0.67 0.56 6.43
CA ALA A 87 -0.60 -0.12 6.66
C ALA A 87 -1.67 0.36 5.69
N HIS A 88 -2.61 -0.53 5.39
CA HIS A 88 -3.73 -0.29 4.49
C HIS A 88 -4.99 -0.97 5.00
N ILE A 89 -6.11 -0.25 4.97
CA ILE A 89 -7.45 -0.82 5.14
C ILE A 89 -8.17 -0.74 3.81
N ARG A 90 -8.60 -1.90 3.33
CA ARG A 90 -9.22 -2.04 2.01
C ARG A 90 -10.71 -1.72 2.06
N LYS A 91 -11.15 -0.97 1.05
CA LYS A 91 -12.52 -0.94 0.58
C LYS A 91 -12.49 -1.33 -0.90
N ALA A 92 -13.00 -2.49 -1.22
CA ALA A 92 -12.94 -3.00 -2.57
C ALA A 92 -13.80 -2.14 -3.52
N SER A 93 -13.14 -1.47 -4.44
CA SER A 93 -13.76 -0.87 -5.63
C SER A 93 -13.70 -1.82 -6.81
N GLN A 94 -12.69 -2.71 -6.82
CA GLN A 94 -12.47 -3.77 -7.81
C GLN A 94 -11.80 -4.99 -7.17
N GLY A 95 -12.01 -6.16 -7.81
CA GLY A 95 -11.43 -7.44 -7.40
C GLY A 95 -12.14 -8.06 -6.20
N GLN A 96 -12.05 -9.38 -6.11
CA GLN A 96 -12.62 -10.13 -4.98
C GLN A 96 -11.85 -9.86 -3.69
N THR A 97 -12.54 -9.92 -2.55
CA THR A 97 -11.91 -9.95 -1.24
C THR A 97 -11.11 -11.25 -1.11
N SER A 98 -9.79 -11.12 -1.02
CA SER A 98 -8.86 -12.25 -0.88
C SER A 98 -7.51 -11.74 -0.37
N LEU A 99 -6.73 -12.64 0.24
CA LEU A 99 -5.37 -12.32 0.69
C LEU A 99 -4.46 -11.87 -0.46
N ALA A 100 -4.60 -12.45 -1.66
CA ALA A 100 -3.83 -12.05 -2.84
C ALA A 100 -4.11 -10.59 -3.28
N ASN A 101 -5.26 -10.04 -2.92
CA ASN A 101 -5.66 -8.67 -3.21
C ASN A 101 -5.50 -7.71 -2.02
N THR A 102 -4.85 -8.15 -0.95
CA THR A 102 -4.69 -7.38 0.29
C THR A 102 -3.33 -6.66 0.32
N HIS A 103 -3.35 -5.35 0.56
CA HIS A 103 -2.14 -4.54 0.74
C HIS A 103 -1.59 -4.63 2.18
N PRO A 104 -0.31 -4.22 2.38
CA PRO A 104 0.67 -3.84 1.38
C PRO A 104 1.19 -5.04 0.59
N PHE A 105 1.43 -4.87 -0.70
CA PHE A 105 2.14 -5.87 -1.50
C PHE A 105 3.62 -5.84 -1.18
N MET A 106 4.26 -7.01 -1.22
CA MET A 106 5.69 -7.16 -0.96
C MET A 106 6.40 -7.86 -2.11
N ARG A 107 7.52 -7.32 -2.54
CA ARG A 107 8.45 -7.93 -3.51
C ARG A 107 9.89 -7.67 -3.08
N GLU A 108 10.78 -8.54 -3.49
CA GLU A 108 12.23 -8.31 -3.37
C GLU A 108 12.73 -7.58 -4.62
N MET A 109 13.61 -6.60 -4.44
CA MET A 109 14.37 -5.97 -5.51
C MET A 109 15.71 -5.46 -4.97
N TRP A 110 16.79 -5.80 -5.63
CA TRP A 110 18.18 -5.42 -5.28
C TRP A 110 18.65 -5.92 -3.89
N GLY A 111 18.13 -7.06 -3.42
CA GLY A 111 18.46 -7.61 -2.12
C GLY A 111 17.70 -6.98 -0.94
N GLU A 112 16.65 -6.21 -1.22
CA GLU A 112 15.82 -5.55 -0.22
C GLU A 112 14.34 -5.87 -0.46
N TYR A 113 13.55 -5.90 0.62
CA TYR A 113 12.10 -5.97 0.50
C TYR A 113 11.51 -4.60 0.22
N TRP A 114 10.57 -4.57 -0.70
CA TRP A 114 9.77 -3.41 -1.04
C TRP A 114 8.31 -3.66 -0.66
N LEU A 115 7.74 -2.73 0.10
CA LEU A 115 6.31 -2.71 0.41
C LEU A 115 5.63 -1.61 -0.38
N PHE A 116 4.40 -1.89 -0.82
CA PHE A 116 3.58 -0.95 -1.57
C PHE A 116 2.11 -1.05 -1.18
N ALA A 117 1.48 0.09 -0.91
CA ALA A 117 0.04 0.20 -0.70
C ALA A 117 -0.52 1.36 -1.52
N HIS A 118 -1.64 1.13 -2.18
CA HIS A 118 -2.30 2.08 -3.07
C HIS A 118 -3.75 2.29 -2.64
N ASN A 119 -4.17 3.55 -2.64
CA ASN A 119 -5.54 3.99 -2.46
C ASN A 119 -5.97 4.80 -3.69
N GLY A 120 -6.79 4.20 -4.52
CA GLY A 120 -7.24 4.81 -5.76
C GLY A 120 -7.90 3.81 -6.69
N HIS A 121 -7.99 4.19 -7.95
CA HIS A 121 -8.54 3.37 -9.01
C HIS A 121 -7.91 3.78 -10.34
N LEU A 122 -7.28 2.82 -11.01
CA LEU A 122 -6.64 3.01 -12.31
C LEU A 122 -7.52 2.36 -13.39
N ILE A 123 -8.13 3.19 -14.21
CA ILE A 123 -9.05 2.77 -15.28
C ILE A 123 -8.22 2.31 -16.47
N ASP A 124 -8.51 1.10 -16.96
CA ASP A 124 -7.86 0.52 -18.15
C ASP A 124 -6.33 0.45 -18.08
N PHE A 125 -5.80 0.35 -16.85
CA PHE A 125 -4.38 0.18 -16.63
C PHE A 125 -3.98 -1.29 -16.75
N TYR A 126 -3.61 -1.68 -17.97
CA TYR A 126 -3.13 -3.02 -18.34
C TYR A 126 -1.75 -2.91 -19.01
N PRO A 127 -0.68 -2.60 -18.25
CA PRO A 127 0.65 -2.49 -18.80
C PRO A 127 1.11 -3.84 -19.35
N GLU A 128 2.02 -3.80 -20.34
CA GLU A 128 2.70 -5.01 -20.79
C GLU A 128 3.35 -5.73 -19.61
N GLN A 129 3.26 -7.06 -19.63
CA GLN A 129 3.87 -7.87 -18.58
C GLN A 129 5.38 -7.72 -18.64
N GLY A 130 5.95 -7.32 -17.51
CA GLY A 130 7.40 -7.24 -17.38
C GLY A 130 8.06 -8.61 -17.23
N GLU A 131 9.37 -8.63 -17.32
CA GLU A 131 10.16 -9.86 -17.27
C GLU A 131 10.30 -10.41 -15.84
N TYR A 132 10.33 -9.54 -14.80
CA TYR A 132 10.74 -9.92 -13.45
C TYR A 132 9.58 -10.05 -12.46
N TYR A 133 8.58 -9.19 -12.56
CA TYR A 133 7.51 -9.09 -11.56
C TYR A 133 6.14 -9.23 -12.21
N HIS A 134 5.35 -10.14 -11.66
CA HIS A 134 3.98 -10.42 -12.13
C HIS A 134 2.99 -10.26 -10.97
N ALA A 135 1.78 -9.78 -11.29
CA ALA A 135 0.69 -9.73 -10.32
C ALA A 135 0.19 -11.16 -10.04
N VAL A 136 -0.04 -11.47 -8.77
CA VAL A 136 -0.64 -12.73 -8.30
C VAL A 136 -2.15 -12.57 -8.18
N GLY A 137 -2.58 -11.42 -7.65
CA GLY A 137 -3.99 -11.05 -7.54
C GLY A 137 -4.53 -10.41 -8.82
N THR A 138 -5.66 -9.73 -8.67
CA THR A 138 -6.41 -9.17 -9.81
C THR A 138 -6.52 -7.64 -9.76
N THR A 139 -5.86 -6.99 -8.78
CA THR A 139 -6.00 -5.55 -8.56
C THR A 139 -5.13 -4.74 -9.54
N ASP A 140 -5.63 -3.57 -9.93
CA ASP A 140 -4.88 -2.52 -10.61
C ASP A 140 -3.66 -2.07 -9.79
N SER A 141 -3.80 -2.04 -8.47
CA SER A 141 -2.76 -1.68 -7.51
C SER A 141 -1.54 -2.59 -7.60
N GLU A 142 -1.74 -3.92 -7.61
CA GLU A 142 -0.62 -4.86 -7.73
C GLU A 142 0.03 -4.79 -9.12
N ARG A 143 -0.78 -4.61 -10.17
CA ARG A 143 -0.25 -4.37 -11.52
C ARG A 143 0.63 -3.12 -11.57
N ALA A 144 0.20 -2.03 -10.91
CA ALA A 144 0.99 -0.80 -10.84
C ALA A 144 2.31 -1.01 -10.08
N PHE A 145 2.29 -1.74 -8.97
CA PHE A 145 3.50 -2.07 -8.23
C PHE A 145 4.46 -2.91 -9.07
N CYS A 146 3.98 -4.00 -9.69
CA CYS A 146 4.82 -4.83 -10.57
C CYS A 146 5.37 -4.03 -11.76
N TYR A 147 4.57 -3.13 -12.34
CA TYR A 147 5.03 -2.26 -13.41
C TYR A 147 6.17 -1.34 -12.95
N ILE A 148 6.03 -0.66 -11.81
CA ILE A 148 7.07 0.18 -11.23
C ILE A 148 8.37 -0.62 -11.04
N LEU A 149 8.29 -1.79 -10.39
CA LEU A 149 9.47 -2.62 -10.13
C LEU A 149 10.14 -3.11 -11.42
N ASN A 150 9.37 -3.54 -12.41
CA ASN A 150 9.90 -3.95 -13.71
C ASN A 150 10.64 -2.80 -14.41
N ARG A 151 10.06 -1.58 -14.42
CA ARG A 151 10.68 -0.40 -15.04
C ARG A 151 11.95 0.01 -14.31
N LEU A 152 11.95 -0.01 -12.99
CA LEU A 152 13.14 0.28 -12.17
C LEU A 152 14.23 -0.78 -12.41
N ARG A 153 13.88 -2.06 -12.39
CA ARG A 153 14.83 -3.17 -12.58
C ARG A 153 15.44 -3.17 -13.98
N SER A 154 14.65 -2.84 -15.00
CA SER A 154 15.15 -2.73 -16.38
C SER A 154 16.07 -1.51 -16.58
N ARG A 155 15.84 -0.44 -15.81
CA ARG A 155 16.64 0.79 -15.90
C ARG A 155 17.94 0.71 -15.10
N PHE A 156 17.92 0.05 -13.93
CA PHE A 156 19.04 0.01 -12.99
C PHE A 156 19.39 -1.42 -12.60
N ALA A 157 20.61 -1.86 -12.91
CA ALA A 157 21.10 -3.19 -12.54
C ALA A 157 21.23 -3.36 -11.01
N THR A 158 21.55 -2.28 -10.30
CA THR A 158 21.66 -2.18 -8.84
C THR A 158 20.86 -0.98 -8.33
N LYS A 159 20.59 -0.93 -7.02
CA LYS A 159 19.87 0.19 -6.40
C LYS A 159 20.62 1.50 -6.66
N PRO A 160 20.01 2.49 -7.31
CA PRO A 160 20.59 3.82 -7.49
C PRO A 160 20.59 4.59 -6.15
N ASP A 161 21.25 5.74 -6.14
CA ASP A 161 21.17 6.68 -5.02
C ASP A 161 19.73 7.20 -4.80
N PRO A 162 19.40 7.71 -3.61
CA PRO A 162 18.03 8.10 -3.27
C PRO A 162 17.43 9.16 -4.20
N ASP A 163 18.20 10.14 -4.66
CA ASP A 163 17.69 11.21 -5.52
C ASP A 163 17.37 10.68 -6.92
N THR A 164 18.26 9.87 -7.50
CA THR A 164 18.03 9.19 -8.78
C THR A 164 16.82 8.25 -8.70
N LEU A 165 16.65 7.56 -7.57
CA LEU A 165 15.50 6.69 -7.34
C LEU A 165 14.20 7.49 -7.23
N PHE A 166 14.23 8.61 -6.51
CA PHE A 166 13.08 9.52 -6.38
C PHE A 166 12.63 10.05 -7.74
N ASP A 167 13.57 10.54 -8.55
CA ASP A 167 13.27 11.05 -9.90
C ASP A 167 12.66 9.98 -10.81
N ALA A 168 13.20 8.76 -10.75
CA ALA A 168 12.65 7.63 -11.50
C ALA A 168 11.22 7.27 -11.05
N LEU A 169 10.97 7.22 -9.74
CA LEU A 169 9.65 6.98 -9.18
C LEU A 169 8.67 8.11 -9.52
N ALA A 170 9.10 9.36 -9.46
CA ALA A 170 8.29 10.52 -9.83
C ALA A 170 7.86 10.46 -11.29
N ALA A 171 8.76 10.11 -12.20
CA ALA A 171 8.44 9.92 -13.62
C ALA A 171 7.41 8.82 -13.85
N LEU A 172 7.60 7.64 -13.23
CA LEU A 172 6.65 6.52 -13.31
C LEU A 172 5.30 6.88 -12.68
N THR A 173 5.30 7.61 -11.58
CA THR A 173 4.09 8.11 -10.93
C THR A 173 3.31 9.03 -11.86
N HIS A 174 4.01 9.95 -12.55
CA HIS A 174 3.39 10.85 -13.54
C HIS A 174 2.77 10.08 -14.72
N GLU A 175 3.37 8.99 -15.13
CA GLU A 175 2.84 8.12 -16.18
C GLU A 175 1.58 7.38 -15.70
N ILE A 176 1.62 6.72 -14.52
CA ILE A 176 0.52 5.90 -14.01
C ILE A 176 -0.70 6.74 -13.62
N ARG A 177 -0.51 7.91 -13.00
CA ARG A 177 -1.61 8.80 -12.57
C ARG A 177 -2.51 9.27 -13.72
N ARG A 178 -2.09 9.13 -14.96
CA ARG A 178 -2.93 9.45 -16.15
C ARG A 178 -4.11 8.47 -16.32
N PHE A 179 -4.03 7.32 -15.66
CA PHE A 179 -5.08 6.30 -15.67
C PHE A 179 -6.10 6.44 -14.54
N GLY A 180 -5.89 7.35 -13.59
CA GLY A 180 -6.84 7.58 -12.50
C GLY A 180 -6.21 8.06 -11.21
N LEU A 181 -6.93 7.88 -10.10
CA LEU A 181 -6.44 8.24 -8.77
C LEU A 181 -5.34 7.27 -8.35
N PHE A 182 -4.15 7.80 -8.07
CA PHE A 182 -2.96 7.04 -7.73
C PHE A 182 -2.30 7.56 -6.45
N ASN A 183 -2.98 7.40 -5.30
CA ASN A 183 -2.41 7.72 -4.00
C ASN A 183 -1.70 6.48 -3.48
N PHE A 184 -0.43 6.56 -3.17
CA PHE A 184 0.32 5.41 -2.68
C PHE A 184 1.33 5.76 -1.60
N VAL A 185 1.72 4.72 -0.86
CA VAL A 185 2.89 4.70 0.01
C VAL A 185 3.73 3.49 -0.40
N MET A 186 5.04 3.69 -0.56
CA MET A 186 6.01 2.66 -0.95
C MET A 186 7.28 2.82 -0.11
N SER A 187 7.87 1.71 0.34
CA SER A 187 9.10 1.76 1.12
C SER A 187 9.97 0.54 0.85
N ASN A 188 11.29 0.73 0.99
CA ASN A 188 12.30 -0.33 1.04
C ASN A 188 12.95 -0.48 2.42
N GLY A 189 12.36 0.16 3.45
CA GLY A 189 12.90 0.17 4.81
C GLY A 189 13.79 1.38 5.10
N ASP A 190 14.64 1.78 4.15
CA ASP A 190 15.49 2.98 4.29
C ASP A 190 14.74 4.26 3.91
N ASN A 191 13.94 4.19 2.85
CA ASN A 191 13.22 5.33 2.30
C ASN A 191 11.71 5.04 2.28
N LEU A 192 10.92 6.08 2.53
CA LEU A 192 9.49 6.05 2.36
C LEU A 192 9.08 7.09 1.32
N PHE A 193 8.44 6.62 0.25
CA PHE A 193 7.90 7.41 -0.83
C PHE A 193 6.39 7.50 -0.71
N ALA A 194 5.83 8.68 -0.87
CA ALA A 194 4.38 8.89 -0.86
C ALA A 194 3.96 9.79 -2.01
N HIS A 195 2.81 9.50 -2.59
CA HIS A 195 2.17 10.34 -3.59
C HIS A 195 0.69 10.50 -3.29
N ALA A 196 0.20 11.73 -3.42
CA ALA A 196 -1.22 12.08 -3.37
C ALA A 196 -1.62 12.73 -4.68
N SER A 197 -2.59 12.13 -5.37
CA SER A 197 -3.25 12.73 -6.52
C SER A 197 -4.17 13.85 -6.06
N THR A 198 -4.06 15.01 -6.70
CA THR A 198 -4.95 16.18 -6.49
C THR A 198 -5.99 16.22 -7.59
#